data_d993f1f64438b9d10841f8bc484e2394
#
_entry.id   d993f1f64438b9d10841f8bc484e2394
#
_cell.length_a   1.000
_cell.length_b   1.000
_cell.length_c   1.000
_cell.angle_alpha   90.00
_cell.angle_beta   90.00
_cell.angle_gamma   90.00
#
_symmetry.space_group_name_H-M   'P 1'
#
loop_
_entity.id
_entity.type
_entity.pdbx_description
1 polymer ?
#
loop_
_entity_poly.entity_id
_entity_poly.type
_entity_poly.pdbx_seq_one_letter_code
_entity_poly.pdbx_strand_id
1 'polypeptide(L)'
;MENLLKSPSLMQRAYWLIRLRWVAIATLAIATFVSHRYMHVSLATSALYVLAAVLVIYNAALYSLLTYWTRASKSPTLIRPVEWIVTFQISADLLILTTILHFSGGIENPFSFFFVFHMIIASILRPKLQSYLQATLATFLFGGLLILEGGGVIPHHSLIGFAGHELYRDGTFVFGFLFVFVVTLYLVVYMTTSIGEQLRLQQESLERANAQLEEKDQVKNEYVLRVTHDIKGHLAAVQSCLDIVLDETVGPLNEKQKDMVGRAHRRTAKCMEFVTALLKLTRMKLTGQLEMERFSLRKTLLGALALVQNRAASKSIILHHEIDPTIDMITGEAVLVEETITNILLNAVKYTPAGGRVGIEARHDGAFVQVRVTDTGIGVPPADLTRVFEEFYRADNARATERDGTGLGLAFARQVIERHGGRIWAQNNPTGGSTFTFTLPVDQPAAGVS
;
A
#
# COMPACT_ATOMS: atom_id res chain seq x y z
N MET A 1 -18.87 13.31 -0.53
CA MET A 1 -17.87 12.23 -0.48
C MET A 1 -16.70 12.56 0.46
N GLU A 2 -16.30 13.82 0.60
CA GLU A 2 -15.18 14.28 1.47
C GLU A 2 -15.40 14.07 2.99
N ASN A 3 -16.67 14.01 3.44
CA ASN A 3 -17.01 13.81 4.86
C ASN A 3 -16.99 12.33 5.33
N LEU A 4 -17.03 11.36 4.42
CA LEU A 4 -17.00 9.92 4.76
C LEU A 4 -15.60 9.40 5.10
N LEU A 5 -14.56 10.05 4.56
CA LEU A 5 -13.16 9.68 4.82
C LEU A 5 -12.62 10.24 6.16
N LYS A 6 -13.28 11.27 6.75
CA LYS A 6 -12.85 11.89 8.02
C LYS A 6 -13.36 11.15 9.27
N SER A 7 -14.45 10.41 9.18
CA SER A 7 -15.07 9.77 10.35
C SER A 7 -14.27 8.62 10.99
N PRO A 8 -13.62 7.69 10.24
CA PRO A 8 -12.82 6.63 10.84
C PRO A 8 -11.58 7.18 11.57
N SER A 9 -10.96 8.22 11.03
CA SER A 9 -9.78 8.85 11.62
C SER A 9 -10.09 9.58 12.95
N LEU A 10 -11.26 10.19 13.07
CA LEU A 10 -11.67 10.93 14.28
C LEU A 10 -11.98 9.98 15.43
N MET A 11 -12.65 8.88 15.15
CA MET A 11 -12.93 7.83 16.12
C MET A 11 -11.64 7.15 16.61
N GLN A 12 -10.71 6.85 15.71
CA GLN A 12 -9.40 6.31 16.07
C GLN A 12 -8.63 7.27 17.00
N ARG A 13 -8.71 8.58 16.76
CA ARG A 13 -8.09 9.61 17.60
C ARG A 13 -8.68 9.63 19.01
N ALA A 14 -10.01 9.52 19.15
CA ALA A 14 -10.67 9.45 20.46
C ALA A 14 -10.23 8.19 21.24
N TYR A 15 -10.16 7.03 20.59
CA TYR A 15 -9.65 5.80 21.23
C TYR A 15 -8.15 5.89 21.57
N TRP A 16 -7.36 6.58 20.74
CA TRP A 16 -5.94 6.80 21.02
C TRP A 16 -5.74 7.61 22.29
N LEU A 17 -6.53 8.68 22.54
CA LEU A 17 -6.50 9.45 23.79
C LEU A 17 -6.83 8.58 25.00
N ILE A 18 -7.82 7.71 24.91
CA ILE A 18 -8.19 6.78 25.98
C ILE A 18 -7.02 5.84 26.30
N ARG A 19 -6.32 5.31 25.28
CA ARG A 19 -5.15 4.44 25.50
C ARG A 19 -3.99 5.18 26.14
N LEU A 20 -3.74 6.42 25.70
CA LEU A 20 -2.67 7.25 26.26
C LEU A 20 -2.93 7.57 27.74
N ARG A 21 -4.20 7.78 28.11
CA ARG A 21 -4.58 8.07 29.51
C ARG A 21 -4.34 6.88 30.44
N TRP A 22 -4.44 5.63 29.97
CA TRP A 22 -4.05 4.47 30.78
C TRP A 22 -2.57 4.51 31.17
N VAL A 23 -1.71 4.96 30.27
CA VAL A 23 -0.27 5.16 30.56
C VAL A 23 -0.09 6.27 31.61
N ALA A 24 -0.82 7.39 31.48
CA ALA A 24 -0.76 8.48 32.44
C ALA A 24 -1.23 8.05 33.84
N ILE A 25 -2.30 7.25 33.94
CA ILE A 25 -2.82 6.70 35.20
C ILE A 25 -1.77 5.79 35.88
N ALA A 26 -1.18 4.89 35.09
CA ALA A 26 -0.13 4.00 35.59
C ALA A 26 1.10 4.81 36.08
N THR A 27 1.52 5.81 35.29
CA THR A 27 2.65 6.71 35.66
C THR A 27 2.36 7.47 36.93
N LEU A 28 1.15 8.04 37.08
CA LEU A 28 0.75 8.76 38.32
C LEU A 28 0.81 7.83 39.55
N ALA A 29 0.23 6.63 39.44
CA ALA A 29 0.23 5.68 40.57
C ALA A 29 1.64 5.23 40.92
N ILE A 30 2.48 4.90 39.96
CA ILE A 30 3.87 4.48 40.16
C ILE A 30 4.71 5.64 40.75
N ALA A 31 4.62 6.84 40.16
CA ALA A 31 5.36 8.00 40.60
C ALA A 31 4.99 8.36 42.06
N THR A 32 3.69 8.36 42.41
CA THR A 32 3.23 8.58 43.79
C THR A 32 3.78 7.53 44.74
N PHE A 33 3.74 6.24 44.35
CA PHE A 33 4.28 5.15 45.18
C PHE A 33 5.79 5.28 45.38
N VAL A 34 6.56 5.50 44.31
CA VAL A 34 8.03 5.61 44.36
C VAL A 34 8.46 6.83 45.19
N SER A 35 7.83 8.00 44.96
CA SER A 35 8.16 9.24 45.71
C SER A 35 7.87 9.09 47.20
N HIS A 36 6.76 8.50 47.59
CA HIS A 36 6.41 8.28 48.97
C HIS A 36 7.27 7.21 49.65
N ARG A 37 7.48 6.04 48.95
CA ARG A 37 8.09 4.86 49.59
C ARG A 37 9.61 4.90 49.61
N TYR A 38 10.23 5.48 48.56
CA TYR A 38 11.69 5.44 48.38
C TYR A 38 12.36 6.80 48.51
N MET A 39 11.69 7.87 48.05
CA MET A 39 12.28 9.21 48.06
C MET A 39 11.91 9.98 49.35
N HIS A 40 11.01 9.46 50.17
CA HIS A 40 10.51 10.10 51.39
C HIS A 40 10.00 11.54 51.20
N VAL A 41 9.50 11.85 49.98
CA VAL A 41 8.93 13.17 49.67
C VAL A 41 7.54 13.27 50.31
N SER A 42 7.28 14.38 50.96
CA SER A 42 5.97 14.68 51.54
C SER A 42 4.96 14.97 50.43
N LEU A 43 4.01 14.05 50.18
CA LEU A 43 2.96 14.15 49.19
C LEU A 43 1.58 13.96 49.83
N ALA A 44 0.54 14.58 49.25
CA ALA A 44 -0.84 14.29 49.59
C ALA A 44 -1.28 12.96 48.93
N THR A 45 -0.66 11.84 49.34
CA THR A 45 -0.80 10.53 48.69
C THR A 45 -2.24 10.04 48.59
N SER A 46 -3.08 10.27 49.61
CA SER A 46 -4.50 9.91 49.57
C SER A 46 -5.27 10.66 48.49
N ALA A 47 -5.01 11.94 48.30
CA ALA A 47 -5.65 12.74 47.28
C ALA A 47 -5.19 12.29 45.88
N LEU A 48 -3.89 11.98 45.68
CA LEU A 48 -3.36 11.50 44.40
C LEU A 48 -3.90 10.13 44.01
N TYR A 49 -4.07 9.19 44.94
CA TYR A 49 -4.70 7.89 44.67
C TYR A 49 -6.20 8.03 44.37
N VAL A 50 -6.92 8.95 45.03
CA VAL A 50 -8.31 9.27 44.72
C VAL A 50 -8.41 9.83 43.28
N LEU A 51 -7.54 10.75 42.88
CA LEU A 51 -7.49 11.29 41.54
C LEU A 51 -7.16 10.21 40.50
N ALA A 52 -6.25 9.29 40.79
CA ALA A 52 -5.99 8.15 39.92
C ALA A 52 -7.23 7.26 39.75
N ALA A 53 -7.98 7.00 40.85
CA ALA A 53 -9.24 6.24 40.77
C ALA A 53 -10.33 6.99 39.93
N VAL A 54 -10.45 8.32 40.13
CA VAL A 54 -11.35 9.17 39.33
C VAL A 54 -10.98 9.09 37.83
N LEU A 55 -9.69 9.13 37.48
CA LEU A 55 -9.20 8.98 36.11
C LEU A 55 -9.55 7.62 35.53
N VAL A 56 -9.45 6.53 36.29
CA VAL A 56 -9.86 5.18 35.87
C VAL A 56 -11.35 5.15 35.51
N ILE A 57 -12.21 5.65 36.43
CA ILE A 57 -13.66 5.69 36.22
C ILE A 57 -14.01 6.55 35.00
N TYR A 58 -13.43 7.74 34.90
CA TYR A 58 -13.62 8.66 33.79
C TYR A 58 -13.22 8.02 32.44
N ASN A 59 -12.05 7.36 32.40
CA ASN A 59 -11.55 6.71 31.20
C ASN A 59 -12.43 5.51 30.77
N ALA A 60 -12.89 4.71 31.74
CA ALA A 60 -13.80 3.60 31.50
C ALA A 60 -15.17 4.07 31.00
N ALA A 61 -15.71 5.16 31.57
CA ALA A 61 -16.97 5.76 31.14
C ALA A 61 -16.88 6.26 29.67
N LEU A 62 -15.80 6.96 29.32
CA LEU A 62 -15.56 7.42 27.95
C LEU A 62 -15.41 6.27 26.96
N TYR A 63 -14.68 5.22 27.34
CA TYR A 63 -14.54 4.02 26.52
C TYR A 63 -15.90 3.35 26.25
N SER A 64 -16.72 3.21 27.31
CA SER A 64 -18.06 2.64 27.21
C SER A 64 -18.99 3.49 26.35
N LEU A 65 -18.94 4.81 26.49
CA LEU A 65 -19.73 5.75 25.70
C LEU A 65 -19.36 5.67 24.21
N LEU A 66 -18.08 5.67 23.87
CA LEU A 66 -17.60 5.56 22.49
C LEU A 66 -17.96 4.21 21.88
N THR A 67 -17.81 3.11 22.64
CA THR A 67 -18.19 1.77 22.15
C THR A 67 -19.69 1.62 21.97
N TYR A 68 -20.51 2.20 22.84
CA TYR A 68 -21.96 2.25 22.67
C TYR A 68 -22.34 2.97 21.37
N TRP A 69 -21.75 4.14 21.11
CA TRP A 69 -22.06 4.92 19.90
C TRP A 69 -21.57 4.24 18.61
N THR A 70 -20.41 3.58 18.64
CA THR A 70 -19.94 2.83 17.47
C THR A 70 -20.83 1.65 17.12
N ARG A 71 -21.45 1.02 18.12
CA ARG A 71 -22.40 -0.11 17.91
C ARG A 71 -23.79 0.34 17.52
N ALA A 72 -24.26 1.47 18.06
CA ALA A 72 -25.63 1.95 17.90
C ALA A 72 -25.87 2.66 16.56
N SER A 73 -24.85 3.19 15.89
CA SER A 73 -25.04 4.03 14.71
C SER A 73 -24.13 3.68 13.55
N LYS A 74 -24.71 3.26 12.44
CA LYS A 74 -24.07 3.12 11.12
C LYS A 74 -24.13 4.44 10.30
N SER A 75 -24.53 5.56 10.90
CA SER A 75 -24.83 6.81 10.20
C SER A 75 -23.69 7.85 10.25
N PRO A 76 -23.44 8.60 9.18
CA PRO A 76 -22.40 9.64 9.12
C PRO A 76 -22.64 10.87 10.00
N THR A 77 -23.78 10.96 10.71
CA THR A 77 -24.15 12.10 11.57
C THR A 77 -23.33 12.20 12.88
N LEU A 78 -22.48 11.22 13.19
CA LEU A 78 -21.69 11.14 14.44
C LEU A 78 -20.46 12.07 14.49
N ILE A 79 -20.12 12.80 13.45
CA ILE A 79 -18.88 13.60 13.39
C ILE A 79 -18.90 14.71 14.46
N ARG A 80 -19.96 15.50 14.54
CA ARG A 80 -20.07 16.60 15.52
C ARG A 80 -20.01 16.15 16.98
N PRO A 81 -20.77 15.11 17.42
CA PRO A 81 -20.67 14.62 18.81
C PRO A 81 -19.26 14.12 19.17
N VAL A 82 -18.57 13.42 18.27
CA VAL A 82 -17.19 12.93 18.55
C VAL A 82 -16.20 14.09 18.67
N GLU A 83 -16.34 15.14 17.87
CA GLU A 83 -15.54 16.36 18.00
C GLU A 83 -15.69 17.01 19.38
N TRP A 84 -16.92 17.13 19.87
CA TRP A 84 -17.19 17.67 21.21
C TRP A 84 -16.57 16.80 22.31
N ILE A 85 -16.66 15.48 22.19
CA ILE A 85 -16.05 14.55 23.14
C ILE A 85 -14.52 14.75 23.19
N VAL A 86 -13.86 14.85 22.04
CA VAL A 86 -12.39 15.06 22.01
C VAL A 86 -12.04 16.39 22.66
N THR A 87 -12.78 17.46 22.40
CA THR A 87 -12.55 18.77 23.05
C THR A 87 -12.73 18.69 24.55
N PHE A 88 -13.83 18.08 24.98
CA PHE A 88 -14.13 17.88 26.39
C PHE A 88 -13.03 17.06 27.10
N GLN A 89 -12.57 15.98 26.45
CA GLN A 89 -11.48 15.14 26.98
C GLN A 89 -10.20 15.95 27.23
N ILE A 90 -9.76 16.76 26.26
CA ILE A 90 -8.55 17.58 26.39
C ILE A 90 -8.71 18.61 27.50
N SER A 91 -9.86 19.30 27.58
CA SER A 91 -10.12 20.31 28.61
C SER A 91 -10.21 19.69 30.02
N ALA A 92 -10.87 18.54 30.13
CA ALA A 92 -10.97 17.80 31.40
C ALA A 92 -9.60 17.28 31.86
N ASP A 93 -8.77 16.80 30.94
CA ASP A 93 -7.41 16.35 31.25
C ASP A 93 -6.53 17.50 31.78
N LEU A 94 -6.67 18.72 31.23
CA LEU A 94 -5.97 19.91 31.75
C LEU A 94 -6.41 20.26 33.17
N LEU A 95 -7.72 20.18 33.46
CA LEU A 95 -8.23 20.43 34.82
C LEU A 95 -7.72 19.39 35.81
N ILE A 96 -7.76 18.11 35.43
CA ILE A 96 -7.27 17.01 36.27
C ILE A 96 -5.75 17.16 36.50
N LEU A 97 -4.98 17.47 35.44
CA LEU A 97 -3.54 17.71 35.56
C LEU A 97 -3.25 18.87 36.54
N THR A 98 -3.99 19.98 36.46
CA THR A 98 -3.86 21.11 37.37
C THR A 98 -4.13 20.68 38.85
N THR A 99 -5.20 19.85 39.01
CA THR A 99 -5.56 19.33 40.33
C THR A 99 -4.48 18.37 40.89
N ILE A 100 -3.90 17.52 40.05
CA ILE A 100 -2.78 16.63 40.40
C ILE A 100 -1.58 17.48 40.86
N LEU A 101 -1.24 18.53 40.11
CA LEU A 101 -0.14 19.41 40.45
C LEU A 101 -0.37 20.11 41.79
N HIS A 102 -1.58 20.58 42.09
CA HIS A 102 -1.92 21.16 43.40
C HIS A 102 -1.57 20.23 44.58
N PHE A 103 -1.97 18.94 44.50
CA PHE A 103 -1.69 17.96 45.57
C PHE A 103 -0.27 17.38 45.54
N SER A 104 0.53 17.72 44.52
CA SER A 104 1.89 17.20 44.36
C SER A 104 2.96 18.26 44.22
N GLY A 105 2.74 19.46 44.78
CA GLY A 105 3.77 20.48 44.91
C GLY A 105 3.66 21.71 44.02
N GLY A 106 2.54 21.85 43.27
CA GLY A 106 2.29 23.07 42.49
C GLY A 106 3.44 23.44 41.54
N ILE A 107 4.02 24.64 41.80
CA ILE A 107 5.14 25.18 41.02
C ILE A 107 6.44 24.38 41.22
N GLU A 108 6.60 23.70 42.37
CA GLU A 108 7.78 22.92 42.72
C GLU A 108 7.83 21.58 41.98
N ASN A 109 6.70 21.20 41.36
CA ASN A 109 6.57 19.91 40.67
C ASN A 109 7.08 19.98 39.24
N PRO A 110 8.10 19.20 38.86
CA PRO A 110 8.61 19.15 37.49
C PRO A 110 7.59 18.62 36.48
N PHE A 111 6.55 17.90 36.92
CA PHE A 111 5.49 17.42 36.03
C PHE A 111 4.57 18.52 35.43
N SER A 112 4.77 19.79 35.81
CA SER A 112 4.17 20.95 35.15
C SER A 112 4.46 20.96 33.64
N PHE A 113 5.59 20.40 33.17
CA PHE A 113 5.89 20.22 31.76
C PHE A 113 4.91 19.29 31.03
N PHE A 114 4.07 18.50 31.69
CA PHE A 114 3.06 17.69 31.04
C PHE A 114 1.97 18.51 30.34
N PHE A 115 1.78 19.77 30.64
CA PHE A 115 0.97 20.68 29.87
C PHE A 115 1.46 20.80 28.42
N VAL A 116 2.77 20.73 28.19
CA VAL A 116 3.36 20.74 26.84
C VAL A 116 2.86 19.56 26.01
N PHE A 117 2.84 18.35 26.59
CA PHE A 117 2.30 17.17 25.88
C PHE A 117 0.84 17.33 25.55
N HIS A 118 0.03 17.91 26.44
CA HIS A 118 -1.38 18.19 26.16
C HIS A 118 -1.55 19.22 25.02
N MET A 119 -0.66 20.21 24.93
CA MET A 119 -0.67 21.18 23.83
C MET A 119 -0.30 20.53 22.50
N ILE A 120 0.69 19.64 22.47
CA ILE A 120 1.04 18.87 21.29
C ILE A 120 -0.16 18.02 20.84
N ILE A 121 -0.79 17.29 21.76
CA ILE A 121 -1.97 16.46 21.47
C ILE A 121 -3.13 17.33 20.94
N ALA A 122 -3.42 18.44 21.60
CA ALA A 122 -4.45 19.37 21.15
C ALA A 122 -4.18 19.90 19.75
N SER A 123 -2.92 20.24 19.44
CA SER A 123 -2.53 20.79 18.13
C SER A 123 -2.59 19.76 16.99
N ILE A 124 -2.37 18.49 17.29
CA ILE A 124 -2.52 17.40 16.31
C ILE A 124 -3.99 17.06 16.04
N LEU A 125 -4.81 17.13 17.09
CA LEU A 125 -6.20 16.65 17.03
C LEU A 125 -7.22 17.72 16.67
N ARG A 126 -6.90 18.99 16.90
CA ARG A 126 -7.86 20.11 16.80
C ARG A 126 -7.38 21.18 15.79
N PRO A 127 -8.32 21.96 15.24
CA PRO A 127 -7.98 23.13 14.43
C PRO A 127 -7.14 24.15 15.21
N LYS A 128 -6.33 24.92 14.52
CA LYS A 128 -5.38 25.92 15.05
C LYS A 128 -5.99 26.81 16.14
N LEU A 129 -7.17 27.41 15.89
CA LEU A 129 -7.85 28.29 16.86
C LEU A 129 -8.17 27.55 18.17
N GLN A 130 -8.67 26.31 18.10
CA GLN A 130 -9.02 25.53 19.28
C GLN A 130 -7.78 25.12 20.08
N SER A 131 -6.66 24.86 19.42
CA SER A 131 -5.38 24.58 20.08
C SER A 131 -4.88 25.77 20.90
N TYR A 132 -4.99 26.99 20.38
CA TYR A 132 -4.68 28.20 21.12
C TYR A 132 -5.63 28.44 22.29
N LEU A 133 -6.94 28.14 22.13
CA LEU A 133 -7.89 28.22 23.24
C LEU A 133 -7.54 27.23 24.37
N GLN A 134 -7.05 26.04 24.04
CA GLN A 134 -6.56 25.07 25.04
C GLN A 134 -5.28 25.57 25.76
N ALA A 135 -4.36 26.21 25.04
CA ALA A 135 -3.19 26.84 25.66
C ALA A 135 -3.58 27.98 26.61
N THR A 136 -4.55 28.79 26.21
CA THR A 136 -5.12 29.84 27.08
C THR A 136 -5.77 29.22 28.31
N LEU A 137 -6.57 28.17 28.16
CA LEU A 137 -7.20 27.46 29.29
C LEU A 137 -6.13 26.89 30.23
N ALA A 138 -5.08 26.24 29.71
CA ALA A 138 -3.98 25.71 30.50
C ALA A 138 -3.25 26.83 31.32
N THR A 139 -3.03 27.98 30.64
CA THR A 139 -2.44 29.16 31.30
C THR A 139 -3.30 29.67 32.43
N PHE A 140 -4.63 29.78 32.22
CA PHE A 140 -5.55 30.22 33.29
C PHE A 140 -5.67 29.23 34.42
N LEU A 141 -5.72 27.94 34.14
CA LEU A 141 -5.81 26.91 35.17
C LEU A 141 -4.56 26.87 36.05
N PHE A 142 -3.38 26.77 35.40
CA PHE A 142 -2.13 26.66 36.16
C PHE A 142 -1.70 28.01 36.76
N GLY A 143 -1.80 29.09 36.00
CA GLY A 143 -1.52 30.44 36.53
C GLY A 143 -2.46 30.83 37.65
N GLY A 144 -3.75 30.52 37.56
CA GLY A 144 -4.75 30.70 38.61
C GLY A 144 -4.39 29.89 39.86
N LEU A 145 -3.97 28.62 39.70
CA LEU A 145 -3.48 27.80 40.82
C LEU A 145 -2.33 28.50 41.56
N LEU A 146 -1.30 28.95 40.82
CA LEU A 146 -0.12 29.58 41.44
C LEU A 146 -0.47 30.89 42.16
N ILE A 147 -1.39 31.69 41.64
CA ILE A 147 -1.89 32.93 42.26
C ILE A 147 -2.66 32.60 43.56
N LEU A 148 -3.51 31.59 43.55
CA LEU A 148 -4.32 31.20 44.70
C LEU A 148 -3.46 30.59 45.83
N GLU A 149 -2.46 29.77 45.46
CA GLU A 149 -1.51 29.22 46.45
C GLU A 149 -0.60 30.29 47.00
N GLY A 150 0.02 31.13 46.17
CA GLY A 150 0.90 32.22 46.59
C GLY A 150 0.19 33.29 47.42
N GLY A 151 -1.09 33.56 47.11
CA GLY A 151 -1.97 34.45 47.89
C GLY A 151 -2.52 33.85 49.20
N GLY A 152 -2.26 32.57 49.49
CA GLY A 152 -2.73 31.88 50.68
C GLY A 152 -4.24 31.61 50.69
N VAL A 153 -4.93 31.71 49.56
CA VAL A 153 -6.37 31.42 49.41
C VAL A 153 -6.62 29.91 49.50
N ILE A 154 -5.72 29.13 48.95
CA ILE A 154 -5.72 27.66 49.06
C ILE A 154 -4.38 27.18 49.66
N PRO A 155 -4.38 26.06 50.43
CA PRO A 155 -3.17 25.56 51.03
C PRO A 155 -2.19 25.04 49.96
N HIS A 156 -0.92 25.39 50.08
CA HIS A 156 0.14 24.82 49.24
C HIS A 156 0.66 23.51 49.83
N HIS A 157 0.87 22.50 49.01
CA HIS A 157 1.42 21.21 49.39
C HIS A 157 2.90 21.13 48.98
N SER A 158 3.81 21.68 49.82
CA SER A 158 5.24 21.72 49.53
C SER A 158 5.86 20.34 49.38
N LEU A 159 6.75 20.18 48.39
CA LEU A 159 7.57 18.98 48.20
C LEU A 159 8.81 18.99 49.11
N ILE A 160 8.57 18.74 50.40
CA ILE A 160 9.66 18.70 51.40
C ILE A 160 10.64 17.58 51.05
N GLY A 161 11.92 17.90 50.90
CA GLY A 161 12.97 16.96 50.52
C GLY A 161 13.33 16.97 49.01
N PHE A 162 12.56 17.69 48.16
CA PHE A 162 12.82 17.79 46.73
C PHE A 162 13.16 19.21 46.27
N ALA A 163 12.42 20.22 46.71
CA ALA A 163 12.64 21.61 46.33
C ALA A 163 12.95 22.49 47.52
N GLY A 164 13.56 23.67 47.31
CA GLY A 164 13.81 24.67 48.33
C GLY A 164 12.49 25.21 48.92
N HIS A 165 12.49 25.54 50.21
CA HIS A 165 11.28 25.97 50.89
C HIS A 165 10.78 27.33 50.36
N GLU A 166 9.45 27.43 50.15
CA GLU A 166 8.71 28.68 49.90
C GLU A 166 8.88 29.32 48.51
N LEU A 167 9.31 28.56 47.45
CA LEU A 167 9.39 29.09 46.08
C LEU A 167 8.06 29.64 45.57
N TYR A 168 6.94 29.08 46.02
CA TYR A 168 5.60 29.53 45.67
C TYR A 168 5.23 30.91 46.21
N ARG A 169 5.95 31.43 47.21
CA ARG A 169 5.77 32.77 47.78
C ARG A 169 6.69 33.82 47.18
N ASP A 170 7.74 33.41 46.50
CA ASP A 170 8.63 34.32 45.81
C ASP A 170 7.95 34.82 44.51
N GLY A 171 7.38 36.01 44.53
CA GLY A 171 6.68 36.60 43.39
C GLY A 171 7.57 36.73 42.15
N THR A 172 8.88 36.96 42.31
CA THR A 172 9.81 37.06 41.19
C THR A 172 9.99 35.70 40.51
N PHE A 173 10.15 34.65 41.32
CA PHE A 173 10.26 33.27 40.85
C PHE A 173 8.96 32.81 40.16
N VAL A 174 7.80 33.02 40.78
CA VAL A 174 6.49 32.66 40.24
C VAL A 174 6.23 33.37 38.91
N PHE A 175 6.52 34.69 38.82
CA PHE A 175 6.37 35.46 37.58
C PHE A 175 7.29 34.93 36.48
N GLY A 176 8.59 34.73 36.78
CA GLY A 176 9.56 34.19 35.83
C GLY A 176 9.16 32.81 35.30
N PHE A 177 8.75 31.92 36.23
CA PHE A 177 8.27 30.58 35.84
C PHE A 177 7.04 30.65 34.98
N LEU A 178 6.03 31.43 35.36
CA LEU A 178 4.79 31.59 34.61
C LEU A 178 5.03 32.19 33.20
N PHE A 179 5.93 33.18 33.11
CA PHE A 179 6.33 33.77 31.82
C PHE A 179 6.92 32.70 30.90
N VAL A 180 7.90 31.91 31.37
CA VAL A 180 8.51 30.82 30.59
C VAL A 180 7.47 29.76 30.23
N PHE A 181 6.60 29.40 31.17
CA PHE A 181 5.53 28.43 30.94
C PHE A 181 4.59 28.87 29.83
N VAL A 182 4.08 30.10 29.86
CA VAL A 182 3.19 30.67 28.86
C VAL A 182 3.87 30.70 27.48
N VAL A 183 5.09 31.26 27.44
CA VAL A 183 5.85 31.32 26.17
C VAL A 183 6.06 29.93 25.59
N THR A 184 6.40 28.93 26.42
CA THR A 184 6.60 27.55 25.99
C THR A 184 5.30 26.94 25.42
N LEU A 185 4.17 27.09 26.09
CA LEU A 185 2.89 26.55 25.61
C LEU A 185 2.50 27.13 24.25
N TYR A 186 2.57 28.46 24.10
CA TYR A 186 2.20 29.11 22.84
C TYR A 186 3.19 28.80 21.72
N LEU A 187 4.49 28.71 22.02
CA LEU A 187 5.50 28.31 21.06
C LEU A 187 5.28 26.88 20.55
N VAL A 188 4.98 25.95 21.45
CA VAL A 188 4.70 24.57 21.14
C VAL A 188 3.45 24.46 20.23
N VAL A 189 2.38 25.17 20.58
CA VAL A 189 1.17 25.21 19.75
C VAL A 189 1.47 25.79 18.36
N TYR A 190 2.23 26.88 18.30
CA TYR A 190 2.63 27.50 17.05
C TYR A 190 3.44 26.53 16.17
N MET A 191 4.50 25.92 16.73
CA MET A 191 5.34 24.98 15.98
C MET A 191 4.57 23.76 15.51
N THR A 192 3.80 23.13 16.41
CA THR A 192 3.07 21.90 16.10
C THR A 192 1.97 22.14 15.03
N THR A 193 1.23 23.25 15.16
CA THR A 193 0.19 23.60 14.17
C THR A 193 0.81 23.99 12.82
N SER A 194 1.94 24.70 12.81
CA SER A 194 2.65 25.09 11.59
C SER A 194 3.20 23.85 10.84
N ILE A 195 3.84 22.94 11.55
CA ILE A 195 4.35 21.68 10.98
C ILE A 195 3.18 20.83 10.47
N GLY A 196 2.10 20.72 11.24
CA GLY A 196 0.89 19.97 10.85
C GLY A 196 0.26 20.52 9.57
N GLU A 197 0.18 21.84 9.41
CA GLU A 197 -0.32 22.49 8.21
C GLU A 197 0.58 22.23 7.00
N GLN A 198 1.91 22.33 7.18
CA GLN A 198 2.88 22.06 6.12
C GLN A 198 2.82 20.60 5.63
N LEU A 199 2.75 19.64 6.56
CA LEU A 199 2.61 18.22 6.23
C LEU A 199 1.31 17.94 5.47
N ARG A 200 0.20 18.58 5.88
CA ARG A 200 -1.08 18.43 5.19
C ARG A 200 -1.02 18.97 3.75
N LEU A 201 -0.42 20.14 3.54
CA LEU A 201 -0.24 20.70 2.19
C LEU A 201 0.64 19.83 1.30
N GLN A 202 1.70 19.25 1.86
CA GLN A 202 2.55 18.31 1.13
C GLN A 202 1.79 17.04 0.75
N GLN A 203 1.00 16.47 1.67
CA GLN A 203 0.16 15.29 1.39
C GLN A 203 -0.86 15.59 0.30
N GLU A 204 -1.59 16.71 0.37
CA GLU A 204 -2.56 17.11 -0.66
C GLU A 204 -1.88 17.31 -2.03
N SER A 205 -0.66 17.87 -2.04
CA SER A 205 0.11 18.03 -3.28
C SER A 205 0.52 16.68 -3.88
N LEU A 206 0.95 15.74 -3.04
CA LEU A 206 1.32 14.39 -3.47
C LEU A 206 0.12 13.61 -4.03
N GLU A 207 -1.03 13.69 -3.34
CA GLU A 207 -2.27 13.05 -3.80
C GLU A 207 -2.72 13.61 -5.17
N ARG A 208 -2.64 14.95 -5.36
CA ARG A 208 -2.94 15.58 -6.66
C ARG A 208 -1.96 15.14 -7.75
N ALA A 209 -0.66 15.08 -7.44
CA ALA A 209 0.35 14.63 -8.39
C ALA A 209 0.13 13.17 -8.81
N ASN A 210 -0.21 12.28 -7.87
CA ASN A 210 -0.53 10.90 -8.15
C ASN A 210 -1.79 10.77 -9.03
N ALA A 211 -2.86 11.49 -8.69
CA ALA A 211 -4.09 11.49 -9.49
C ALA A 211 -3.84 11.98 -10.94
N GLN A 212 -3.01 13.02 -11.11
CA GLN A 212 -2.63 13.49 -12.44
C GLN A 212 -1.78 12.48 -13.23
N LEU A 213 -0.92 11.73 -12.54
CA LEU A 213 -0.13 10.66 -13.18
C LEU A 213 -1.05 9.52 -13.64
N GLU A 214 -1.98 9.08 -12.81
CA GLU A 214 -2.97 8.05 -13.15
C GLU A 214 -3.84 8.48 -14.34
N GLU A 215 -4.34 9.73 -14.34
CA GLU A 215 -5.11 10.27 -15.47
C GLU A 215 -4.31 10.29 -16.78
N LYS A 216 -3.05 10.76 -16.73
CA LYS A 216 -2.17 10.77 -17.91
C LYS A 216 -1.89 9.36 -18.44
N ASP A 217 -1.64 8.41 -17.55
CA ASP A 217 -1.41 7.01 -17.95
C ASP A 217 -2.68 6.39 -18.55
N GLN A 218 -3.85 6.69 -18.02
CA GLN A 218 -5.12 6.25 -18.59
C GLN A 218 -5.34 6.81 -19.99
N VAL A 219 -5.21 8.14 -20.16
CA VAL A 219 -5.35 8.81 -21.47
C VAL A 219 -4.36 8.24 -22.50
N LYS A 220 -3.11 8.04 -22.10
CA LYS A 220 -2.08 7.43 -22.94
C LYS A 220 -2.48 6.02 -23.39
N ASN A 221 -2.98 5.20 -22.48
CA ASN A 221 -3.38 3.82 -22.78
C ASN A 221 -4.62 3.78 -23.69
N GLU A 222 -5.61 4.66 -23.46
CA GLU A 222 -6.79 4.79 -24.33
C GLU A 222 -6.39 5.23 -25.75
N TYR A 223 -5.46 6.19 -25.86
CA TYR A 223 -4.92 6.63 -27.15
C TYR A 223 -4.25 5.48 -27.90
N VAL A 224 -3.35 4.73 -27.22
CA VAL A 224 -2.69 3.54 -27.80
C VAL A 224 -3.74 2.52 -28.27
N LEU A 225 -4.78 2.27 -27.47
CA LEU A 225 -5.85 1.33 -27.83
C LEU A 225 -6.56 1.75 -29.12
N ARG A 226 -6.95 3.03 -29.24
CA ARG A 226 -7.65 3.56 -30.41
C ARG A 226 -6.79 3.48 -31.67
N VAL A 227 -5.57 4.02 -31.60
CA VAL A 227 -4.64 4.02 -32.75
C VAL A 227 -4.33 2.60 -33.21
N THR A 228 -4.11 1.70 -32.26
CA THR A 228 -3.78 0.31 -32.57
C THR A 228 -4.98 -0.43 -33.21
N HIS A 229 -6.20 -0.12 -32.76
CA HIS A 229 -7.42 -0.64 -33.36
C HIS A 229 -7.55 -0.21 -34.86
N ASP A 230 -7.30 1.08 -35.13
CA ASP A 230 -7.41 1.62 -36.49
C ASP A 230 -6.32 1.04 -37.40
N ILE A 231 -5.08 0.93 -36.90
CA ILE A 231 -4.00 0.26 -37.66
C ILE A 231 -4.38 -1.20 -37.97
N LYS A 232 -5.00 -1.93 -37.02
CA LYS A 232 -5.46 -3.30 -37.26
C LYS A 232 -6.48 -3.37 -38.43
N GLY A 233 -7.42 -2.41 -38.44
CA GLY A 233 -8.41 -2.33 -39.54
C GLY A 233 -7.76 -2.12 -40.91
N HIS A 234 -6.80 -1.19 -41.01
CA HIS A 234 -6.07 -0.94 -42.25
C HIS A 234 -5.22 -2.13 -42.71
N LEU A 235 -4.52 -2.78 -41.77
CA LEU A 235 -3.74 -3.97 -42.08
C LEU A 235 -4.61 -5.14 -42.52
N ALA A 236 -5.81 -5.33 -41.96
CA ALA A 236 -6.75 -6.35 -42.39
C ALA A 236 -7.23 -6.13 -43.83
N ALA A 237 -7.51 -4.86 -44.21
CA ALA A 237 -7.86 -4.52 -45.56
C ALA A 237 -6.72 -4.80 -46.56
N VAL A 238 -5.47 -4.44 -46.20
CA VAL A 238 -4.28 -4.76 -47.00
C VAL A 238 -4.11 -6.27 -47.16
N GLN A 239 -4.27 -7.02 -46.07
CA GLN A 239 -4.15 -8.48 -46.10
C GLN A 239 -5.21 -9.12 -47.05
N SER A 240 -6.46 -8.66 -46.92
CA SER A 240 -7.53 -9.13 -47.84
C SER A 240 -7.23 -8.85 -49.32
N CYS A 241 -6.68 -7.68 -49.66
CA CYS A 241 -6.25 -7.38 -51.02
C CYS A 241 -5.12 -8.32 -51.50
N LEU A 242 -4.14 -8.61 -50.61
CA LEU A 242 -3.03 -9.52 -50.94
C LEU A 242 -3.52 -10.98 -51.10
N ASP A 243 -4.51 -11.41 -50.31
CA ASP A 243 -5.13 -12.74 -50.46
C ASP A 243 -5.81 -12.88 -51.83
N ILE A 244 -6.62 -11.89 -52.25
CA ILE A 244 -7.30 -11.87 -53.54
C ILE A 244 -6.29 -11.96 -54.70
N VAL A 245 -5.14 -11.29 -54.56
CA VAL A 245 -4.08 -11.33 -55.58
C VAL A 245 -3.36 -12.68 -55.58
N LEU A 246 -3.06 -13.27 -54.40
CA LEU A 246 -2.40 -14.58 -54.28
C LEU A 246 -3.28 -15.72 -54.75
N ASP A 247 -4.60 -15.61 -54.57
CA ASP A 247 -5.59 -16.58 -55.06
C ASP A 247 -5.81 -16.48 -56.59
N GLU A 248 -5.06 -15.61 -57.27
CA GLU A 248 -5.10 -15.39 -58.71
C GLU A 248 -6.49 -15.01 -59.26
N THR A 249 -7.39 -14.52 -58.38
CA THR A 249 -8.75 -14.10 -58.73
C THR A 249 -8.78 -12.93 -59.72
N VAL A 250 -7.75 -12.08 -59.68
CA VAL A 250 -7.60 -10.93 -60.61
C VAL A 250 -6.72 -11.20 -61.83
N GLY A 251 -6.26 -12.45 -62.00
CA GLY A 251 -5.44 -12.92 -63.10
C GLY A 251 -4.18 -13.66 -62.62
N PRO A 252 -3.55 -14.46 -63.54
CA PRO A 252 -2.39 -15.28 -63.15
C PRO A 252 -1.17 -14.44 -62.83
N LEU A 253 -0.42 -14.86 -61.82
CA LEU A 253 0.83 -14.25 -61.39
C LEU A 253 2.04 -14.98 -61.96
N ASN A 254 3.06 -14.25 -62.40
CA ASN A 254 4.35 -14.88 -62.69
C ASN A 254 5.11 -15.15 -61.35
N GLU A 255 6.13 -16.04 -61.39
CA GLU A 255 6.88 -16.46 -60.18
C GLU A 255 7.47 -15.30 -59.36
N LYS A 256 7.97 -14.25 -60.05
CA LYS A 256 8.52 -13.06 -59.31
C LYS A 256 7.44 -12.26 -58.62
N GLN A 257 6.27 -12.10 -59.26
CA GLN A 257 5.11 -11.43 -58.68
C GLN A 257 4.58 -12.21 -57.48
N LYS A 258 4.45 -13.54 -57.60
CA LYS A 258 3.99 -14.44 -56.55
C LYS A 258 4.94 -14.39 -55.33
N ASP A 259 6.26 -14.39 -55.56
CA ASP A 259 7.24 -14.22 -54.48
C ASP A 259 7.13 -12.85 -53.80
N MET A 260 7.00 -11.76 -54.58
CA MET A 260 6.88 -10.42 -54.03
C MET A 260 5.60 -10.23 -53.20
N VAL A 261 4.46 -10.66 -53.74
CA VAL A 261 3.16 -10.57 -53.05
C VAL A 261 3.14 -11.47 -51.84
N GLY A 262 3.70 -12.68 -51.92
CA GLY A 262 3.85 -13.58 -50.78
C GLY A 262 4.72 -13.02 -49.66
N ARG A 263 5.79 -12.29 -50.01
CA ARG A 263 6.61 -11.56 -49.01
C ARG A 263 5.82 -10.42 -48.36
N ALA A 264 5.06 -9.65 -49.15
CA ALA A 264 4.23 -8.58 -48.60
C ALA A 264 3.15 -9.14 -47.65
N HIS A 265 2.47 -10.22 -48.07
CA HIS A 265 1.46 -10.92 -47.28
C HIS A 265 2.04 -11.39 -45.91
N ARG A 266 3.18 -12.11 -45.93
CA ARG A 266 3.85 -12.54 -44.69
C ARG A 266 4.24 -11.36 -43.78
N ARG A 267 4.66 -10.23 -44.36
CA ARG A 267 5.02 -9.04 -43.62
C ARG A 267 3.79 -8.36 -42.98
N THR A 268 2.68 -8.28 -43.72
CA THR A 268 1.40 -7.75 -43.21
C THR A 268 0.86 -8.62 -42.08
N ALA A 269 0.89 -9.96 -42.24
CA ALA A 269 0.50 -10.90 -41.17
C ALA A 269 1.32 -10.69 -39.86
N LYS A 270 2.64 -10.50 -39.98
CA LYS A 270 3.49 -10.21 -38.83
C LYS A 270 3.16 -8.86 -38.15
N CYS A 271 2.87 -7.82 -38.95
CA CYS A 271 2.42 -6.54 -38.38
C CYS A 271 1.08 -6.71 -37.66
N MET A 272 0.17 -7.54 -38.16
CA MET A 272 -1.11 -7.84 -37.56
C MET A 272 -0.93 -8.56 -36.21
N GLU A 273 -0.04 -9.56 -36.13
CA GLU A 273 0.31 -10.24 -34.87
C GLU A 273 0.87 -9.25 -33.83
N PHE A 274 1.77 -8.36 -34.24
CA PHE A 274 2.33 -7.33 -33.37
C PHE A 274 1.25 -6.38 -32.81
N VAL A 275 0.39 -5.84 -33.70
CA VAL A 275 -0.71 -4.95 -33.35
C VAL A 275 -1.70 -5.64 -32.40
N THR A 276 -1.99 -6.92 -32.65
CA THR A 276 -2.90 -7.71 -31.81
C THR A 276 -2.30 -7.94 -30.39
N ALA A 277 -1.00 -8.26 -30.31
CA ALA A 277 -0.32 -8.42 -29.02
C ALA A 277 -0.30 -7.10 -28.23
N LEU A 278 -0.06 -5.96 -28.90
CA LEU A 278 -0.08 -4.64 -28.27
C LEU A 278 -1.48 -4.27 -27.75
N LEU A 279 -2.54 -4.56 -28.53
CA LEU A 279 -3.93 -4.37 -28.11
C LEU A 279 -4.27 -5.16 -26.85
N LYS A 280 -3.88 -6.45 -26.82
CA LYS A 280 -4.12 -7.31 -25.66
C LYS A 280 -3.43 -6.77 -24.41
N LEU A 281 -2.16 -6.42 -24.53
CA LEU A 281 -1.38 -5.86 -23.41
C LEU A 281 -1.98 -4.54 -22.90
N THR A 282 -2.37 -3.64 -23.81
CA THR A 282 -2.97 -2.34 -23.45
C THR A 282 -4.36 -2.52 -22.82
N ARG A 283 -5.19 -3.43 -23.35
CA ARG A 283 -6.48 -3.76 -22.73
C ARG A 283 -6.30 -4.29 -21.31
N MET A 284 -5.36 -5.19 -21.09
CA MET A 284 -5.07 -5.68 -19.74
C MET A 284 -4.70 -4.56 -18.78
N LYS A 285 -3.95 -3.53 -19.21
CA LYS A 285 -3.62 -2.38 -18.36
C LYS A 285 -4.85 -1.54 -17.99
N LEU A 286 -5.83 -1.44 -18.86
CA LEU A 286 -7.06 -0.64 -18.67
C LEU A 286 -8.16 -1.38 -17.90
N THR A 287 -8.33 -2.70 -18.15
CA THR A 287 -9.33 -3.50 -17.46
C THR A 287 -8.84 -3.84 -16.04
N GLY A 288 -9.48 -3.26 -15.02
CA GLY A 288 -9.05 -3.41 -13.62
C GLY A 288 -9.29 -4.80 -13.01
N GLN A 289 -10.24 -5.58 -13.54
CA GLN A 289 -10.64 -6.87 -12.97
C GLN A 289 -10.47 -7.99 -13.97
N LEU A 290 -9.92 -9.13 -13.48
CA LEU A 290 -9.90 -10.40 -14.20
C LEU A 290 -11.22 -11.13 -13.95
N GLU A 291 -11.72 -11.84 -14.96
CA GLU A 291 -12.85 -12.76 -14.78
C GLU A 291 -12.34 -14.07 -14.15
N MET A 292 -12.28 -14.07 -12.83
CA MET A 292 -11.75 -15.19 -12.07
C MET A 292 -12.77 -16.33 -11.99
N GLU A 293 -12.45 -17.48 -12.58
CA GLU A 293 -13.24 -18.71 -12.55
C GLU A 293 -12.39 -19.91 -12.13
N ARG A 294 -13.06 -20.98 -11.67
CA ARG A 294 -12.35 -22.23 -11.38
C ARG A 294 -12.16 -23.02 -12.67
N PHE A 295 -10.91 -23.36 -12.98
CA PHE A 295 -10.57 -24.16 -14.16
C PHE A 295 -9.47 -25.19 -13.85
N SER A 296 -9.35 -26.20 -14.72
CA SER A 296 -8.32 -27.24 -14.57
C SER A 296 -7.00 -26.79 -15.19
N LEU A 297 -6.03 -26.44 -14.34
CA LEU A 297 -4.68 -26.08 -14.79
C LEU A 297 -4.01 -27.23 -15.57
N ARG A 298 -4.25 -28.48 -15.15
CA ARG A 298 -3.77 -29.68 -15.87
C ARG A 298 -4.24 -29.70 -17.32
N LYS A 299 -5.54 -29.47 -17.56
CA LYS A 299 -6.10 -29.42 -18.93
C LYS A 299 -5.50 -28.29 -19.73
N THR A 300 -5.33 -27.13 -19.12
CA THR A 300 -4.72 -25.93 -19.75
C THR A 300 -3.26 -26.18 -20.15
N LEU A 301 -2.46 -26.82 -19.26
CA LEU A 301 -1.08 -27.20 -19.57
C LEU A 301 -0.99 -28.18 -20.73
N LEU A 302 -1.84 -29.20 -20.77
CA LEU A 302 -1.89 -30.18 -21.83
C LEU A 302 -2.40 -29.57 -23.15
N GLY A 303 -3.39 -28.67 -23.09
CA GLY A 303 -3.88 -27.91 -24.25
C GLY A 303 -2.77 -27.07 -24.88
N ALA A 304 -2.02 -26.31 -24.07
CA ALA A 304 -0.90 -25.50 -24.55
C ALA A 304 0.24 -26.35 -25.18
N LEU A 305 0.51 -27.53 -24.62
CA LEU A 305 1.45 -28.49 -25.21
C LEU A 305 1.00 -28.98 -26.59
N ALA A 306 -0.28 -29.32 -26.74
CA ALA A 306 -0.84 -29.75 -28.01
C ALA A 306 -0.71 -28.66 -29.10
N LEU A 307 -0.89 -27.38 -28.74
CA LEU A 307 -0.75 -26.25 -29.69
C LEU A 307 0.68 -26.12 -30.23
N VAL A 308 1.72 -26.48 -29.48
CA VAL A 308 3.11 -26.35 -29.91
C VAL A 308 3.68 -27.64 -30.53
N GLN A 309 2.95 -28.75 -30.47
CA GLN A 309 3.41 -30.09 -30.88
C GLN A 309 3.85 -30.15 -32.36
N ASN A 310 3.05 -29.62 -33.29
CA ASN A 310 3.38 -29.60 -34.69
C ASN A 310 4.64 -28.79 -35.01
N ARG A 311 4.82 -27.68 -34.29
CA ARG A 311 5.99 -26.81 -34.47
C ARG A 311 7.26 -27.43 -33.89
N ALA A 312 7.14 -28.16 -32.79
CA ALA A 312 8.23 -28.94 -32.21
C ALA A 312 8.61 -30.11 -33.12
N ALA A 313 7.64 -30.84 -33.63
CA ALA A 313 7.85 -31.95 -34.57
C ALA A 313 8.55 -31.50 -35.88
N SER A 314 8.19 -30.35 -36.44
CA SER A 314 8.84 -29.80 -37.66
C SER A 314 10.35 -29.47 -37.43
N LYS A 315 10.78 -29.26 -36.17
CA LYS A 315 12.17 -29.08 -35.78
C LYS A 315 12.78 -30.33 -35.16
N SER A 316 12.11 -31.48 -35.14
CA SER A 316 12.56 -32.70 -34.45
C SER A 316 12.87 -32.46 -32.96
N ILE A 317 12.17 -31.53 -32.31
CA ILE A 317 12.33 -31.24 -30.89
C ILE A 317 11.52 -32.24 -30.08
N ILE A 318 12.14 -32.81 -29.03
CA ILE A 318 11.49 -33.77 -28.15
C ILE A 318 10.73 -32.96 -27.07
N LEU A 319 9.40 -33.11 -27.06
CA LEU A 319 8.55 -32.56 -25.99
C LEU A 319 8.37 -33.58 -24.88
N HIS A 320 8.57 -33.19 -23.64
CA HIS A 320 8.21 -34.01 -22.47
C HIS A 320 7.43 -33.18 -21.44
N HIS A 321 6.65 -33.85 -20.62
CA HIS A 321 5.92 -33.19 -19.55
C HIS A 321 5.88 -34.06 -18.28
N GLU A 322 5.95 -33.38 -17.15
CA GLU A 322 5.82 -33.98 -15.82
C GLU A 322 4.86 -33.11 -15.00
N ILE A 323 3.60 -33.49 -14.93
CA ILE A 323 2.57 -32.72 -14.22
C ILE A 323 2.09 -33.58 -13.06
N ASP A 324 2.31 -33.07 -11.82
CA ASP A 324 1.84 -33.74 -10.61
C ASP A 324 0.35 -34.10 -10.73
N PRO A 325 -0.02 -35.38 -10.52
CA PRO A 325 -1.40 -35.83 -10.64
C PRO A 325 -2.40 -35.09 -9.74
N THR A 326 -1.95 -34.51 -8.65
CA THR A 326 -2.77 -33.79 -7.67
C THR A 326 -3.11 -32.36 -8.11
N ILE A 327 -2.40 -31.82 -9.12
CA ILE A 327 -2.71 -30.50 -9.69
C ILE A 327 -3.93 -30.62 -10.59
N ASP A 328 -5.01 -29.92 -10.21
CA ASP A 328 -6.22 -29.86 -11.05
C ASP A 328 -6.81 -28.47 -11.03
N MET A 329 -7.68 -28.15 -10.09
CA MET A 329 -8.45 -26.89 -10.10
C MET A 329 -7.71 -25.76 -9.42
N ILE A 330 -7.62 -24.64 -10.15
CA ILE A 330 -7.15 -23.33 -9.60
C ILE A 330 -8.19 -22.26 -9.96
N THR A 331 -8.10 -21.10 -9.31
CA THR A 331 -8.93 -19.94 -9.61
C THR A 331 -8.14 -18.93 -10.43
N GLY A 332 -8.68 -18.50 -11.58
CA GLY A 332 -8.04 -17.55 -12.49
C GLY A 332 -8.80 -17.38 -13.79
N GLU A 333 -8.25 -16.63 -14.72
CA GLU A 333 -8.78 -16.48 -16.09
C GLU A 333 -8.11 -17.50 -17.01
N ALA A 334 -8.79 -18.62 -17.27
CA ALA A 334 -8.27 -19.78 -17.98
C ALA A 334 -7.62 -19.43 -19.32
N VAL A 335 -8.26 -18.56 -20.11
CA VAL A 335 -7.80 -18.15 -21.44
C VAL A 335 -6.45 -17.41 -21.38
N LEU A 336 -6.28 -16.50 -20.42
CA LEU A 336 -5.03 -15.75 -20.25
C LEU A 336 -3.89 -16.63 -19.75
N VAL A 337 -4.21 -17.56 -18.85
CA VAL A 337 -3.22 -18.53 -18.34
C VAL A 337 -2.78 -19.47 -19.47
N GLU A 338 -3.70 -19.99 -20.30
CA GLU A 338 -3.37 -20.83 -21.46
C GLU A 338 -2.48 -20.08 -22.46
N GLU A 339 -2.83 -18.83 -22.77
CA GLU A 339 -2.04 -17.99 -23.68
C GLU A 339 -0.62 -17.73 -23.10
N THR A 340 -0.53 -17.51 -21.79
CA THR A 340 0.76 -17.34 -21.09
C THR A 340 1.63 -18.58 -21.25
N ILE A 341 1.11 -19.76 -20.96
CA ILE A 341 1.82 -21.04 -21.08
C ILE A 341 2.24 -21.26 -22.53
N THR A 342 1.32 -21.03 -23.48
CA THR A 342 1.57 -21.14 -24.90
C THR A 342 2.69 -20.21 -25.36
N ASN A 343 2.70 -18.96 -24.92
CA ASN A 343 3.76 -17.99 -25.25
C ASN A 343 5.14 -18.44 -24.76
N ILE A 344 5.21 -18.98 -23.54
CA ILE A 344 6.47 -19.48 -22.99
C ILE A 344 6.93 -20.72 -23.74
N LEU A 345 6.04 -21.67 -24.03
CA LEU A 345 6.35 -22.89 -24.80
C LEU A 345 6.75 -22.58 -26.25
N LEU A 346 6.08 -21.65 -26.92
CA LEU A 346 6.46 -21.19 -28.25
C LEU A 346 7.86 -20.58 -28.26
N ASN A 347 8.22 -19.80 -27.27
CA ASN A 347 9.56 -19.27 -27.13
C ASN A 347 10.60 -20.41 -26.93
N ALA A 348 10.31 -21.36 -26.05
CA ALA A 348 11.17 -22.52 -25.83
C ALA A 348 11.42 -23.31 -27.13
N VAL A 349 10.36 -23.63 -27.88
CA VAL A 349 10.50 -24.32 -29.20
C VAL A 349 11.20 -23.45 -30.24
N LYS A 350 10.94 -22.16 -30.25
CA LYS A 350 11.51 -21.19 -31.18
C LYS A 350 13.02 -21.10 -31.05
N TYR A 351 13.54 -20.99 -29.83
CA TYR A 351 14.94 -20.76 -29.54
C TYR A 351 15.75 -22.05 -29.27
N THR A 352 15.10 -23.21 -29.34
CA THR A 352 15.75 -24.51 -29.29
C THR A 352 16.18 -24.94 -30.69
N PRO A 353 17.44 -25.37 -30.91
CA PRO A 353 17.87 -25.94 -32.17
C PRO A 353 17.17 -27.25 -32.52
N ALA A 354 17.20 -27.61 -33.78
CA ALA A 354 16.67 -28.89 -34.22
C ALA A 354 17.28 -30.09 -33.46
N GLY A 355 16.44 -31.06 -33.08
CA GLY A 355 16.87 -32.21 -32.27
C GLY A 355 17.01 -31.93 -30.75
N GLY A 356 16.76 -30.71 -30.32
CA GLY A 356 16.78 -30.34 -28.88
C GLY A 356 15.61 -30.87 -28.09
N ARG A 357 15.49 -30.42 -26.82
CA ARG A 357 14.44 -30.83 -25.89
C ARG A 357 13.76 -29.63 -25.28
N VAL A 358 12.45 -29.73 -25.10
CA VAL A 358 11.62 -28.78 -24.36
C VAL A 358 10.74 -29.57 -23.39
N GLY A 359 10.77 -29.18 -22.10
CA GLY A 359 10.00 -29.82 -21.05
C GLY A 359 9.12 -28.83 -20.32
N ILE A 360 7.96 -29.33 -19.84
CA ILE A 360 7.12 -28.61 -18.90
C ILE A 360 6.90 -29.45 -17.64
N GLU A 361 7.16 -28.86 -16.49
CA GLU A 361 6.95 -29.47 -15.18
C GLU A 361 5.97 -28.62 -14.40
N ALA A 362 5.06 -29.28 -13.67
CA ALA A 362 4.18 -28.58 -12.75
C ALA A 362 4.12 -29.35 -11.41
N ARG A 363 4.40 -28.65 -10.31
CA ARG A 363 4.45 -29.21 -8.96
C ARG A 363 3.80 -28.26 -7.95
N HIS A 364 3.27 -28.82 -6.86
CA HIS A 364 2.84 -28.02 -5.72
C HIS A 364 4.04 -27.40 -5.00
N ASP A 365 3.91 -26.13 -4.62
CA ASP A 365 4.87 -25.36 -3.82
C ASP A 365 4.13 -24.57 -2.75
N GLY A 366 3.78 -25.22 -1.65
CA GLY A 366 2.97 -24.66 -0.58
C GLY A 366 1.57 -24.23 -1.06
N ALA A 367 1.25 -22.95 -0.94
CA ALA A 367 -0.02 -22.36 -1.40
C ALA A 367 -0.05 -22.07 -2.92
N PHE A 368 0.98 -22.46 -3.66
CA PHE A 368 1.12 -22.19 -5.09
C PHE A 368 1.31 -23.49 -5.87
N VAL A 369 0.99 -23.43 -7.17
CA VAL A 369 1.51 -24.35 -8.15
C VAL A 369 2.67 -23.67 -8.85
N GLN A 370 3.84 -24.30 -8.89
CA GLN A 370 4.99 -23.88 -9.68
C GLN A 370 4.99 -24.62 -11.01
N VAL A 371 5.07 -23.84 -12.09
CA VAL A 371 5.22 -24.36 -13.46
C VAL A 371 6.57 -23.95 -14.00
N ARG A 372 7.33 -24.92 -14.55
CA ARG A 372 8.64 -24.72 -15.15
C ARG A 372 8.61 -25.15 -16.61
N VAL A 373 9.05 -24.29 -17.51
CA VAL A 373 9.29 -24.62 -18.92
C VAL A 373 10.81 -24.56 -19.14
N THR A 374 11.41 -25.71 -19.42
CA THR A 374 12.85 -25.89 -19.61
C THR A 374 13.15 -26.18 -21.06
N ASP A 375 14.14 -25.51 -21.63
CA ASP A 375 14.63 -25.73 -22.99
C ASP A 375 16.14 -26.03 -23.03
N THR A 376 16.62 -26.65 -24.12
CA THR A 376 18.03 -26.83 -24.40
C THR A 376 18.50 -25.87 -25.51
N GLY A 377 17.96 -24.66 -25.52
CA GLY A 377 18.20 -23.66 -26.54
C GLY A 377 19.41 -22.77 -26.31
N ILE A 378 19.38 -21.59 -26.90
CA ILE A 378 20.48 -20.61 -26.89
C ILE A 378 20.73 -19.96 -25.51
N GLY A 379 19.83 -20.17 -24.54
CA GLY A 379 19.89 -19.50 -23.23
C GLY A 379 19.59 -18.00 -23.32
N VAL A 380 19.66 -17.34 -22.16
CA VAL A 380 19.47 -15.89 -22.01
C VAL A 380 20.78 -15.30 -21.42
N PRO A 381 21.35 -14.22 -21.99
CA PRO A 381 22.51 -13.58 -21.38
C PRO A 381 22.24 -13.22 -19.93
N PRO A 382 23.17 -13.44 -18.97
CA PRO A 382 22.92 -13.20 -17.54
C PRO A 382 22.42 -11.78 -17.22
N ALA A 383 22.90 -10.77 -17.93
CA ALA A 383 22.46 -9.38 -17.78
C ALA A 383 21.00 -9.14 -18.22
N ASP A 384 20.44 -10.05 -19.03
CA ASP A 384 19.12 -9.90 -19.66
C ASP A 384 18.04 -10.72 -18.95
N LEU A 385 18.39 -11.58 -17.98
CA LEU A 385 17.43 -12.48 -17.30
C LEU A 385 16.24 -11.77 -16.68
N THR A 386 16.41 -10.56 -16.18
CA THR A 386 15.30 -9.73 -15.65
C THR A 386 14.61 -8.92 -16.74
N ARG A 387 15.37 -8.52 -17.77
CA ARG A 387 14.91 -7.63 -18.83
C ARG A 387 14.08 -8.32 -19.91
N VAL A 388 14.19 -9.64 -20.05
CA VAL A 388 13.39 -10.41 -21.04
C VAL A 388 11.88 -10.31 -20.83
N PHE A 389 11.43 -9.82 -19.66
CA PHE A 389 10.04 -9.55 -19.34
C PHE A 389 9.62 -8.08 -19.58
N GLU A 390 10.54 -7.21 -20.01
CA GLU A 390 10.23 -5.83 -20.39
C GLU A 390 9.54 -5.78 -21.77
N GLU A 391 8.64 -4.82 -21.94
CA GLU A 391 7.94 -4.63 -23.21
C GLU A 391 8.94 -4.25 -24.31
N PHE A 392 8.77 -4.88 -25.50
CA PHE A 392 9.61 -4.67 -26.70
C PHE A 392 11.08 -5.11 -26.53
N TYR A 393 11.46 -5.64 -25.36
CA TYR A 393 12.81 -6.09 -25.13
C TYR A 393 13.09 -7.45 -25.78
N ARG A 394 14.27 -7.57 -26.37
CA ARG A 394 14.81 -8.82 -26.94
C ARG A 394 16.31 -8.83 -26.75
N ALA A 395 16.82 -9.92 -26.17
CA ALA A 395 18.26 -10.13 -26.03
C ALA A 395 18.94 -10.23 -27.39
N ASP A 396 20.21 -9.85 -27.49
CA ASP A 396 20.95 -9.80 -28.78
C ASP A 396 21.11 -11.18 -29.40
N ASN A 397 21.36 -12.23 -28.59
CA ASN A 397 21.44 -13.61 -29.09
C ASN A 397 20.09 -14.08 -29.68
N ALA A 398 18.97 -13.67 -29.08
CA ALA A 398 17.62 -13.96 -29.61
C ALA A 398 17.34 -13.22 -30.92
N ARG A 399 17.83 -11.98 -31.10
CA ARG A 399 17.73 -11.21 -32.35
C ARG A 399 18.61 -11.84 -33.48
N ALA A 400 19.80 -12.33 -33.10
CA ALA A 400 20.71 -12.98 -34.04
C ALA A 400 20.15 -14.33 -34.56
N THR A 401 19.53 -15.12 -33.67
CA THR A 401 18.96 -16.44 -34.00
C THR A 401 17.67 -16.33 -34.83
N GLU A 402 16.83 -15.38 -34.43
CA GLU A 402 15.51 -15.20 -35.03
C GLU A 402 15.23 -13.69 -35.20
N ARG A 403 15.15 -13.24 -36.46
CA ARG A 403 14.90 -11.81 -36.75
C ARG A 403 13.50 -11.38 -36.38
N ASP A 404 12.56 -12.32 -36.35
CA ASP A 404 11.13 -12.08 -36.17
C ASP A 404 10.73 -12.31 -34.69
N GLY A 405 10.15 -11.30 -34.06
CA GLY A 405 9.58 -11.38 -32.71
C GLY A 405 9.22 -10.01 -32.18
N THR A 406 8.12 -9.91 -31.49
CA THR A 406 7.54 -8.63 -31.02
C THR A 406 8.17 -8.14 -29.72
N GLY A 407 8.75 -9.02 -28.91
CA GLY A 407 9.20 -8.71 -27.53
C GLY A 407 8.04 -8.46 -26.55
N LEU A 408 6.80 -8.84 -26.93
CA LEU A 408 5.60 -8.62 -26.10
C LEU A 408 5.12 -9.88 -25.36
N GLY A 409 5.47 -11.09 -25.85
CA GLY A 409 4.91 -12.34 -25.31
C GLY A 409 5.31 -12.60 -23.85
N LEU A 410 6.58 -12.38 -23.46
CA LEU A 410 7.03 -12.55 -22.07
C LEU A 410 6.55 -11.40 -21.17
N ALA A 411 6.45 -10.17 -21.67
CA ALA A 411 5.86 -9.05 -20.96
C ALA A 411 4.37 -9.30 -20.65
N PHE A 412 3.63 -9.85 -21.63
CA PHE A 412 2.27 -10.31 -21.43
C PHE A 412 2.19 -11.42 -20.37
N ALA A 413 3.05 -12.45 -20.48
CA ALA A 413 3.11 -13.53 -19.51
C ALA A 413 3.34 -13.01 -18.08
N ARG A 414 4.28 -12.08 -17.90
CA ARG A 414 4.55 -11.45 -16.61
C ARG A 414 3.31 -10.74 -16.06
N GLN A 415 2.66 -9.93 -16.87
CA GLN A 415 1.48 -9.17 -16.44
C GLN A 415 0.30 -10.08 -16.06
N VAL A 416 0.08 -11.18 -16.82
CA VAL A 416 -0.95 -12.18 -16.48
C VAL A 416 -0.63 -12.82 -15.13
N ILE A 417 0.59 -13.32 -14.94
CA ILE A 417 0.99 -14.03 -13.71
C ILE A 417 0.94 -13.12 -12.50
N GLU A 418 1.45 -11.89 -12.59
CA GLU A 418 1.42 -10.91 -11.49
C GLU A 418 -0.02 -10.54 -11.10
N ARG A 419 -0.92 -10.40 -12.07
CA ARG A 419 -2.36 -10.14 -11.80
C ARG A 419 -3.09 -11.30 -11.16
N HIS A 420 -2.62 -12.52 -11.38
CA HIS A 420 -3.11 -13.72 -10.69
C HIS A 420 -2.46 -13.92 -9.31
N GLY A 421 -1.67 -12.94 -8.81
CA GLY A 421 -0.99 -13.03 -7.52
C GLY A 421 0.23 -13.96 -7.52
N GLY A 422 0.71 -14.36 -8.70
CA GLY A 422 1.89 -15.17 -8.89
C GLY A 422 3.16 -14.38 -9.15
N ARG A 423 4.25 -15.11 -9.49
CA ARG A 423 5.54 -14.55 -9.91
C ARG A 423 6.07 -15.30 -11.11
N ILE A 424 6.85 -14.63 -11.97
CA ILE A 424 7.54 -15.24 -13.11
C ILE A 424 9.00 -14.80 -13.13
N TRP A 425 9.91 -15.74 -13.46
CA TRP A 425 11.34 -15.47 -13.61
C TRP A 425 11.98 -16.42 -14.60
N ALA A 426 13.19 -16.09 -15.03
CA ALA A 426 14.02 -16.89 -15.92
C ALA A 426 15.38 -17.19 -15.30
N GLN A 427 15.94 -18.35 -15.62
CA GLN A 427 17.29 -18.75 -15.26
C GLN A 427 17.91 -19.60 -16.37
N ASN A 428 19.24 -19.61 -16.48
CA ASN A 428 19.95 -20.48 -17.40
C ASN A 428 20.20 -21.85 -16.79
N ASN A 429 20.17 -22.87 -17.63
CA ASN A 429 20.48 -24.22 -17.20
C ASN A 429 22.00 -24.46 -17.25
N PRO A 430 22.59 -25.23 -16.31
CA PRO A 430 24.01 -25.52 -16.29
C PRO A 430 24.50 -26.23 -17.57
N THR A 431 23.64 -27.02 -18.21
CA THR A 431 23.92 -27.80 -19.42
C THR A 431 23.58 -27.07 -20.71
N GLY A 432 23.25 -25.78 -20.65
CA GLY A 432 22.78 -24.95 -21.78
C GLY A 432 21.26 -24.86 -21.85
N GLY A 433 20.76 -23.77 -22.49
CA GLY A 433 19.36 -23.44 -22.54
C GLY A 433 18.88 -22.65 -21.34
N SER A 434 17.57 -22.47 -21.24
CA SER A 434 16.93 -21.68 -20.18
C SER A 434 15.74 -22.40 -19.54
N THR A 435 15.40 -21.97 -18.33
CA THR A 435 14.17 -22.36 -17.62
C THR A 435 13.40 -21.11 -17.26
N PHE A 436 12.16 -21.04 -17.74
CA PHE A 436 11.18 -20.04 -17.34
C PHE A 436 10.26 -20.66 -16.30
N THR A 437 10.17 -20.04 -15.14
CA THR A 437 9.37 -20.53 -14.03
C THR A 437 8.34 -19.49 -13.63
N PHE A 438 7.11 -19.95 -13.37
CA PHE A 438 6.09 -19.10 -12.80
C PHE A 438 5.29 -19.83 -11.72
N THR A 439 4.62 -19.07 -10.86
CA THR A 439 3.75 -19.59 -9.80
C THR A 439 2.33 -19.05 -9.95
N LEU A 440 1.35 -19.89 -9.60
CA LEU A 440 -0.06 -19.48 -9.51
C LEU A 440 -0.61 -19.96 -8.16
N PRO A 441 -1.40 -19.14 -7.42
CA PRO A 441 -2.00 -19.56 -6.15
C PRO A 441 -3.03 -20.67 -6.39
N VAL A 442 -3.06 -21.68 -5.48
CA VAL A 442 -4.01 -22.79 -5.53
C VAL A 442 -5.40 -22.34 -5.10
N ASP A 443 -5.47 -21.53 -4.03
CA ASP A 443 -6.71 -20.95 -3.51
C ASP A 443 -6.54 -19.43 -3.44
N GLN A 444 -7.16 -18.69 -4.36
CA GLN A 444 -7.42 -17.27 -4.11
C GLN A 444 -8.76 -17.19 -3.36
N PRO A 445 -8.82 -16.53 -2.18
CA PRO A 445 -10.10 -16.14 -1.62
C PRO A 445 -10.78 -15.25 -2.68
N ALA A 446 -12.04 -15.55 -2.98
CA ALA A 446 -12.86 -14.72 -3.85
C ALA A 446 -12.63 -13.26 -3.44
N ALA A 447 -12.24 -12.41 -4.39
CA ALA A 447 -12.01 -10.99 -4.12
C ALA A 447 -13.25 -10.45 -3.41
N GLY A 448 -13.12 -10.26 -2.10
CA GLY A 448 -14.21 -9.77 -1.27
C GLY A 448 -14.64 -8.44 -1.82
N VAL A 449 -15.89 -8.36 -2.20
CA VAL A 449 -16.61 -7.11 -2.45
C VAL A 449 -16.49 -6.29 -1.15
N SER A 450 -15.58 -5.33 -1.13
CA SER A 450 -15.46 -4.35 -0.05
C SER A 450 -15.87 -2.97 -0.56
#